data_021eae046071b775f5391692db7c7633
#
_entry.id   021eae046071b775f5391692db7c7633
#
_cell.length_a   1.000
_cell.length_b   1.000
_cell.length_c   1.000
_cell.angle_alpha   90.00
_cell.angle_beta   90.00
_cell.angle_gamma   90.00
#
_symmetry.space_group_name_H-M   'P 1'
#
loop_
_entity.id
_entity.type
_entity.pdbx_description
1 polymer ?
#
loop_
_entity_poly.entity_id
_entity_poly.type
_entity_poly.pdbx_seq_one_letter_code
_entity_poly.pdbx_strand_id
1 'polypeptide(L)'
;MNTFSNSTQSIIILLTEILVFLAILIFLFFIEPFVTIGALVYFSFFGLIIYFFFKEKNYKWGLIRQDSDQKKIKFIQESFDGITEIKIFKLQNFFYEKFFNQIFNSSKMALLSSIASFLPRYIFEILTVIFVSLVLIFLKLYDFEQSNIII
;
A
#
# COMPACT_ATOMS: atom_id res chain seq x y z
N MET A 1 0.41 16.55 -20.04
CA MET A 1 -0.61 15.68 -20.66
C MET A 1 -0.67 14.27 -20.04
N ASN A 2 0.40 13.79 -19.42
CA ASN A 2 0.46 12.42 -18.87
C ASN A 2 -0.32 12.16 -17.56
N THR A 3 -0.66 13.19 -16.79
CA THR A 3 -1.41 13.02 -15.52
C THR A 3 -2.87 12.65 -15.73
N PHE A 4 -3.49 13.19 -16.77
CA PHE A 4 -4.89 12.89 -17.09
C PHE A 4 -5.07 11.43 -17.57
N SER A 5 -4.15 10.95 -18.42
CA SER A 5 -4.18 9.55 -18.89
C SER A 5 -3.93 8.55 -17.76
N ASN A 6 -3.03 8.87 -16.85
CA ASN A 6 -2.73 8.00 -15.70
C ASN A 6 -3.92 7.92 -14.72
N SER A 7 -4.62 9.02 -14.47
CA SER A 7 -5.82 9.03 -13.63
C SER A 7 -6.97 8.23 -14.25
N THR A 8 -7.18 8.36 -15.56
CA THR A 8 -8.22 7.61 -16.26
C THR A 8 -7.92 6.10 -16.29
N GLN A 9 -6.66 5.73 -16.53
CA GLN A 9 -6.24 4.32 -16.47
C GLN A 9 -6.45 3.72 -15.07
N SER A 10 -6.10 4.47 -14.01
CA SER A 10 -6.30 3.99 -12.63
C SER A 10 -7.77 3.74 -12.29
N ILE A 11 -8.69 4.57 -12.78
CA ILE A 11 -10.12 4.40 -12.59
C ILE A 11 -10.63 3.16 -13.34
N ILE A 12 -10.20 2.96 -14.59
CA ILE A 12 -10.58 1.80 -15.39
C ILE A 12 -10.10 0.50 -14.74
N ILE A 13 -8.85 0.46 -14.28
CA ILE A 13 -8.28 -0.70 -13.57
C ILE A 13 -9.10 -1.00 -12.32
N LEU A 14 -9.41 0.01 -11.51
CA LEU A 14 -10.18 -0.15 -10.29
C LEU A 14 -11.59 -0.70 -10.56
N LEU A 15 -12.28 -0.20 -11.59
CA LEU A 15 -13.58 -0.71 -12.00
C LEU A 15 -13.51 -2.17 -12.45
N THR A 16 -12.48 -2.50 -13.23
CA THR A 16 -12.28 -3.87 -13.71
C THR A 16 -12.01 -4.83 -12.55
N GLU A 17 -11.17 -4.44 -11.59
CA GLU A 17 -10.87 -5.24 -10.40
C GLU A 17 -12.12 -5.46 -9.53
N ILE A 18 -12.96 -4.43 -9.33
CA ILE A 18 -14.22 -4.56 -8.61
C ILE A 18 -15.17 -5.54 -9.31
N LEU A 19 -15.32 -5.43 -10.63
CA LEU A 19 -16.19 -6.33 -11.40
C LEU A 19 -15.72 -7.78 -11.33
N VAL A 20 -14.42 -8.02 -11.50
CA VAL A 20 -13.83 -9.37 -11.39
C VAL A 20 -14.01 -9.92 -9.98
N PHE A 21 -13.78 -9.10 -8.95
CA PHE A 21 -13.96 -9.50 -7.57
C PHE A 21 -15.41 -9.91 -7.28
N LEU A 22 -16.38 -9.11 -7.72
CA LEU A 22 -17.81 -9.42 -7.55
C LEU A 22 -18.21 -10.70 -8.30
N ALA A 23 -17.74 -10.89 -9.52
CA ALA A 23 -18.02 -12.10 -10.30
C ALA A 23 -17.49 -13.37 -9.60
N ILE A 24 -16.25 -13.33 -9.10
CA ILE A 24 -15.65 -14.44 -8.36
C ILE A 24 -16.42 -14.68 -7.05
N LEU A 25 -16.81 -13.64 -6.35
CA LEU A 25 -17.53 -13.73 -5.08
C LEU A 25 -18.91 -14.37 -5.28
N ILE A 26 -19.66 -13.96 -6.30
CA ILE A 26 -20.96 -14.54 -6.66
C ILE A 26 -20.77 -16.02 -7.03
N PHE A 27 -19.77 -16.33 -7.86
CA PHE A 27 -19.49 -17.71 -8.28
C PHE A 27 -19.19 -18.62 -7.08
N LEU A 28 -18.32 -18.19 -6.16
CA LEU A 28 -17.97 -18.94 -4.96
C LEU A 28 -19.16 -19.11 -4.03
N PHE A 29 -20.01 -18.10 -3.92
CA PHE A 29 -21.21 -18.16 -3.09
C PHE A 29 -22.21 -19.23 -3.55
N PHE A 30 -22.30 -19.49 -4.87
CA PHE A 30 -23.14 -20.55 -5.42
C PHE A 30 -22.57 -21.95 -5.22
N ILE A 31 -21.23 -22.09 -5.13
CA ILE A 31 -20.58 -23.41 -4.95
C ILE A 31 -20.52 -23.78 -3.46
N GLU A 32 -19.95 -22.91 -2.65
CA GLU A 32 -19.67 -23.16 -1.23
C GLU A 32 -19.97 -21.91 -0.39
N PRO A 33 -21.25 -21.67 -0.01
CA PRO A 33 -21.64 -20.45 0.70
C PRO A 33 -20.96 -20.30 2.06
N PHE A 34 -20.80 -21.39 2.82
CA PHE A 34 -20.20 -21.34 4.16
C PHE A 34 -18.71 -20.96 4.11
N VAL A 35 -17.94 -21.53 3.19
CA VAL A 35 -16.53 -21.21 2.99
C VAL A 35 -16.37 -19.75 2.52
N THR A 36 -17.28 -19.30 1.63
CA THR A 36 -17.27 -17.93 1.10
C THR A 36 -17.53 -16.90 2.20
N ILE A 37 -18.53 -17.14 3.06
CA ILE A 37 -18.81 -16.26 4.20
C ILE A 37 -17.62 -16.25 5.17
N GLY A 38 -17.05 -17.41 5.48
CA GLY A 38 -15.86 -17.55 6.31
C GLY A 38 -14.69 -16.76 5.76
N ALA A 39 -14.44 -16.84 4.45
CA ALA A 39 -13.40 -16.06 3.78
C ALA A 39 -13.65 -14.55 3.89
N LEU A 40 -14.89 -14.09 3.66
CA LEU A 40 -15.23 -12.68 3.77
C LEU A 40 -14.99 -12.13 5.18
N VAL A 41 -15.42 -12.87 6.21
CA VAL A 41 -15.19 -12.47 7.60
C VAL A 41 -13.70 -12.45 7.93
N TYR A 42 -12.96 -13.48 7.53
CA TYR A 42 -11.53 -13.60 7.75
C TYR A 42 -10.74 -12.43 7.10
N PHE A 43 -10.93 -12.20 5.81
CA PHE A 43 -10.21 -11.13 5.11
C PHE A 43 -10.65 -9.72 5.53
N SER A 44 -11.93 -9.52 5.86
CA SER A 44 -12.43 -8.26 6.43
C SER A 44 -11.77 -7.95 7.77
N PHE A 45 -11.67 -8.93 8.66
CA PHE A 45 -11.07 -8.76 9.97
C PHE A 45 -9.60 -8.35 9.87
N PHE A 46 -8.81 -9.10 9.10
CA PHE A 46 -7.40 -8.77 8.91
C PHE A 46 -7.21 -7.46 8.12
N GLY A 47 -8.08 -7.18 7.14
CA GLY A 47 -8.07 -5.92 6.40
C GLY A 47 -8.27 -4.71 7.29
N LEU A 48 -9.19 -4.77 8.24
CA LEU A 48 -9.40 -3.71 9.22
C LEU A 48 -8.19 -3.50 10.11
N ILE A 49 -7.57 -4.57 10.61
CA ILE A 49 -6.34 -4.49 11.42
C ILE A 49 -5.22 -3.79 10.65
N ILE A 50 -4.97 -4.22 9.41
CA ILE A 50 -3.93 -3.64 8.55
C ILE A 50 -4.23 -2.16 8.29
N TYR A 51 -5.48 -1.81 7.97
CA TYR A 51 -5.90 -0.43 7.73
C TYR A 51 -5.60 0.47 8.93
N PHE A 52 -6.02 0.08 10.13
CA PHE A 52 -5.78 0.88 11.34
C PHE A 52 -4.30 1.03 11.64
N PHE A 53 -3.50 -0.02 11.42
CA PHE A 53 -2.06 0.01 11.71
C PHE A 53 -1.27 0.93 10.76
N PHE A 54 -1.65 0.97 9.48
CA PHE A 54 -0.91 1.74 8.47
C PHE A 54 -1.43 3.16 8.25
N LYS A 55 -2.71 3.45 8.54
CA LYS A 55 -3.35 4.74 8.29
C LYS A 55 -2.59 5.93 8.88
N GLU A 56 -2.26 5.89 10.18
CA GLU A 56 -1.59 7.00 10.84
C GLU A 56 -0.15 7.20 10.37
N LYS A 57 0.56 6.11 10.15
CA LYS A 57 1.95 6.14 9.68
C LYS A 57 2.05 6.74 8.28
N ASN A 58 1.24 6.26 7.36
CA ASN A 58 1.19 6.79 5.99
C ASN A 58 0.84 8.27 5.95
N TYR A 59 -0.11 8.71 6.76
CA TYR A 59 -0.48 10.12 6.85
C TYR A 59 0.70 10.99 7.33
N LYS A 60 1.37 10.58 8.40
CA LYS A 60 2.53 11.31 8.95
C LYS A 60 3.69 11.37 7.95
N TRP A 61 4.01 10.27 7.29
CA TRP A 61 5.07 10.24 6.28
C TRP A 61 4.73 11.10 5.06
N GLY A 62 3.47 11.10 4.65
CA GLY A 62 2.99 11.96 3.58
C GLY A 62 3.15 13.45 3.89
N LEU A 63 2.82 13.88 5.10
CA LEU A 63 3.00 15.27 5.55
C LEU A 63 4.47 15.69 5.58
N ILE A 64 5.35 14.84 6.16
CA ILE A 64 6.79 15.13 6.22
C ILE A 64 7.38 15.22 4.82
N ARG A 65 6.98 14.30 3.92
CA ARG A 65 7.40 14.34 2.52
C ARG A 65 6.97 15.62 1.83
N GLN A 66 5.71 16.01 1.98
CA GLN A 66 5.17 17.24 1.37
C GLN A 66 5.92 18.48 1.87
N ASP A 67 6.17 18.60 3.17
CA ASP A 67 6.93 19.71 3.77
C ASP A 67 8.37 19.75 3.23
N SER A 68 9.03 18.59 3.15
CA SER A 68 10.38 18.49 2.61
C SER A 68 10.44 18.84 1.12
N ASP A 69 9.45 18.43 0.33
CA ASP A 69 9.38 18.77 -1.10
C ASP A 69 9.14 20.27 -1.31
N GLN A 70 8.30 20.90 -0.52
CA GLN A 70 8.08 22.35 -0.54
C GLN A 70 9.37 23.12 -0.21
N LYS A 71 10.06 22.71 0.86
CA LYS A 71 11.33 23.31 1.26
C LYS A 71 12.40 23.14 0.19
N LYS A 72 12.47 21.97 -0.43
CA LYS A 72 13.39 21.70 -1.55
C LYS A 72 13.17 22.68 -2.71
N ILE A 73 11.92 22.86 -3.14
CA ILE A 73 11.57 23.81 -4.22
C ILE A 73 11.95 25.23 -3.81
N LYS A 74 11.63 25.64 -2.59
CA LYS A 74 11.98 26.96 -2.07
C LYS A 74 13.49 27.18 -2.09
N PHE A 75 14.31 26.23 -1.63
CA PHE A 75 15.76 26.34 -1.65
C PHE A 75 16.33 26.43 -3.08
N ILE A 76 15.73 25.73 -4.04
CA ILE A 76 16.12 25.88 -5.44
C ILE A 76 15.85 27.31 -5.91
N GLN A 77 14.68 27.85 -5.68
CA GLN A 77 14.33 29.21 -6.06
C GLN A 77 15.26 30.24 -5.40
N GLU A 78 15.44 30.18 -4.08
CA GLU A 78 16.35 31.05 -3.34
C GLU A 78 17.80 30.96 -3.86
N SER A 79 18.25 29.76 -4.27
CA SER A 79 19.60 29.57 -4.82
C SER A 79 19.76 30.17 -6.21
N PHE A 80 18.71 30.18 -7.04
CA PHE A 80 18.74 30.86 -8.34
C PHE A 80 18.64 32.37 -8.20
N ASP A 81 17.76 32.84 -7.32
CA ASP A 81 17.58 34.29 -7.10
C ASP A 81 18.85 34.92 -6.51
N GLY A 82 19.53 34.22 -5.59
CA GLY A 82 20.75 34.71 -4.92
C GLY A 82 22.04 34.12 -5.46
N ILE A 83 22.10 33.65 -6.71
CA ILE A 83 23.28 32.94 -7.26
C ILE A 83 24.55 33.78 -7.22
N THR A 84 24.45 35.11 -7.40
CA THR A 84 25.57 36.03 -7.38
C THR A 84 26.13 36.16 -5.97
N GLU A 85 25.29 36.34 -4.98
CA GLU A 85 25.64 36.44 -3.56
C GLU A 85 26.26 35.14 -3.06
N ILE A 86 25.65 34.00 -3.41
CA ILE A 86 26.18 32.68 -3.06
C ILE A 86 27.59 32.48 -3.59
N LYS A 87 27.90 32.95 -4.82
CA LYS A 87 29.22 32.85 -5.40
C LYS A 87 30.21 33.81 -4.75
N ILE A 88 29.80 35.07 -4.49
CA ILE A 88 30.67 36.10 -3.88
C ILE A 88 31.04 35.70 -2.45
N PHE A 89 30.08 35.27 -1.65
CA PHE A 89 30.28 34.88 -0.26
C PHE A 89 30.72 33.44 -0.05
N LYS A 90 30.93 32.66 -1.14
CA LYS A 90 31.34 31.25 -1.11
C LYS A 90 30.42 30.36 -0.26
N LEU A 91 29.09 30.59 -0.32
CA LEU A 91 28.08 29.92 0.47
C LEU A 91 27.55 28.61 -0.17
N GLN A 92 28.19 28.14 -1.25
CA GLN A 92 27.75 26.97 -2.01
C GLN A 92 27.53 25.74 -1.13
N ASN A 93 28.47 25.46 -0.22
CA ASN A 93 28.40 24.29 0.66
C ASN A 93 27.22 24.39 1.62
N PHE A 94 26.90 25.55 2.14
CA PHE A 94 25.76 25.76 3.02
C PHE A 94 24.43 25.48 2.32
N PHE A 95 24.27 25.99 1.09
CA PHE A 95 23.07 25.73 0.30
C PHE A 95 22.97 24.28 -0.14
N TYR A 96 24.12 23.68 -0.51
CA TYR A 96 24.19 22.26 -0.86
C TYR A 96 23.76 21.36 0.32
N GLU A 97 24.30 21.56 1.52
CA GLU A 97 23.93 20.76 2.68
C GLU A 97 22.45 20.90 3.03
N LYS A 98 21.91 22.11 3.02
CA LYS A 98 20.48 22.33 3.26
C LYS A 98 19.60 21.63 2.23
N PHE A 99 19.94 21.76 0.96
CA PHE A 99 19.23 21.10 -0.13
C PHE A 99 19.33 19.58 -0.03
N PHE A 100 20.54 19.07 0.22
CA PHE A 100 20.78 17.63 0.37
C PHE A 100 19.94 17.05 1.53
N ASN A 101 19.89 17.71 2.66
CA ASN A 101 19.07 17.28 3.81
C ASN A 101 17.58 17.20 3.47
N GLN A 102 17.06 18.14 2.70
CA GLN A 102 15.64 18.08 2.27
C GLN A 102 15.40 16.95 1.27
N ILE A 103 16.31 16.73 0.32
CA ILE A 103 16.22 15.58 -0.60
C ILE A 103 16.27 14.28 0.18
N PHE A 104 17.21 14.14 1.11
CA PHE A 104 17.37 12.92 1.90
C PHE A 104 16.10 12.62 2.70
N ASN A 105 15.53 13.61 3.38
CA ASN A 105 14.29 13.46 4.14
C ASN A 105 13.10 13.11 3.24
N SER A 106 12.93 13.82 2.12
CA SER A 106 11.87 13.52 1.15
C SER A 106 12.00 12.10 0.61
N SER A 107 13.21 11.70 0.19
CA SER A 107 13.47 10.37 -0.36
C SER A 107 13.25 9.26 0.67
N LYS A 108 13.69 9.47 1.92
CA LYS A 108 13.46 8.54 3.02
C LYS A 108 11.96 8.35 3.30
N MET A 109 11.18 9.44 3.34
CA MET A 109 9.75 9.37 3.56
C MET A 109 9.02 8.74 2.35
N ALA A 110 9.47 9.04 1.13
CA ALA A 110 8.96 8.39 -0.08
C ALA A 110 9.18 6.87 -0.06
N LEU A 111 10.36 6.43 0.36
CA LEU A 111 10.71 5.01 0.48
C LEU A 111 9.83 4.33 1.55
N LEU A 112 9.69 4.92 2.72
CA LEU A 112 8.83 4.39 3.80
C LEU A 112 7.36 4.32 3.37
N SER A 113 6.86 5.35 2.69
CA SER A 113 5.51 5.37 2.15
C SER A 113 5.31 4.30 1.07
N SER A 114 6.30 4.08 0.21
CA SER A 114 6.25 3.02 -0.82
C SER A 114 6.23 1.62 -0.18
N ILE A 115 7.10 1.36 0.79
CA ILE A 115 7.09 0.10 1.53
C ILE A 115 5.73 -0.13 2.19
N ALA A 116 5.19 0.88 2.87
CA ALA A 116 3.88 0.76 3.51
C ALA A 116 2.72 0.55 2.54
N SER A 117 2.86 0.98 1.30
CA SER A 117 1.86 0.74 0.24
C SER A 117 1.92 -0.70 -0.31
N PHE A 118 3.10 -1.31 -0.33
CA PHE A 118 3.27 -2.69 -0.82
C PHE A 118 3.07 -3.75 0.28
N LEU A 119 3.40 -3.44 1.52
CA LEU A 119 3.33 -4.38 2.65
C LEU A 119 1.94 -5.04 2.81
N PRO A 120 0.80 -4.34 2.72
CA PRO A 120 -0.52 -4.95 2.82
C PRO A 120 -0.72 -6.07 1.81
N ARG A 121 -0.25 -5.92 0.57
CA ARG A 121 -0.36 -6.94 -0.47
C ARG A 121 0.30 -8.25 -0.05
N TYR A 122 1.56 -8.19 0.42
CA TYR A 122 2.29 -9.39 0.86
C TYR A 122 1.65 -10.05 2.08
N ILE A 123 1.12 -9.23 3.01
CA ILE A 123 0.40 -9.76 4.17
C ILE A 123 -0.85 -10.51 3.73
N PHE A 124 -1.64 -9.96 2.80
CA PHE A 124 -2.81 -10.65 2.26
C PHE A 124 -2.45 -11.92 1.50
N GLU A 125 -1.32 -11.96 0.80
CA GLU A 125 -0.83 -13.15 0.11
C GLU A 125 -0.55 -14.28 1.10
N ILE A 126 0.17 -13.99 2.19
CA ILE A 126 0.42 -14.95 3.27
C ILE A 126 -0.89 -15.40 3.94
N LEU A 127 -1.79 -14.46 4.24
CA LEU A 127 -3.09 -14.76 4.84
C LEU A 127 -3.94 -15.68 3.94
N THR A 128 -3.86 -15.51 2.62
CA THR A 128 -4.56 -16.36 1.65
C THR A 128 -4.02 -17.79 1.70
N VAL A 129 -2.70 -17.98 1.74
CA VAL A 129 -2.09 -19.31 1.85
C VAL A 129 -2.51 -19.99 3.17
N ILE A 130 -2.50 -19.26 4.28
CA ILE A 130 -2.93 -19.77 5.58
C ILE A 130 -4.41 -20.18 5.53
N PHE A 131 -5.28 -19.32 4.98
CA PHE A 131 -6.71 -19.60 4.88
C PHE A 131 -6.99 -20.84 4.05
N VAL A 132 -6.38 -20.96 2.86
CA VAL A 132 -6.55 -22.16 2.00
C VAL A 132 -6.07 -23.41 2.71
N SER A 133 -4.92 -23.36 3.39
CA SER A 133 -4.41 -24.49 4.16
C SER A 133 -5.36 -24.92 5.28
N LEU A 134 -5.96 -23.97 6.00
CA LEU A 134 -6.95 -24.24 7.05
C LEU A 134 -8.22 -24.91 6.48
N VAL A 135 -8.72 -24.40 5.35
CA VAL A 135 -9.90 -24.98 4.67
C VAL A 135 -9.62 -26.42 4.24
N LEU A 136 -8.45 -26.70 3.64
CA LEU A 136 -8.09 -28.05 3.22
C LEU A 136 -7.97 -29.03 4.41
N ILE A 137 -7.40 -28.58 5.52
CA ILE A 137 -7.29 -29.39 6.75
C ILE A 137 -8.69 -29.66 7.29
N PHE A 138 -9.56 -28.64 7.33
CA PHE A 138 -10.93 -28.78 7.82
C PHE A 138 -11.72 -29.80 6.98
N LEU A 139 -11.67 -29.70 5.65
CA LEU A 139 -12.34 -30.63 4.75
C LEU A 139 -11.85 -32.06 4.94
N LYS A 140 -10.53 -32.24 5.07
CA LYS A 140 -9.95 -33.57 5.28
C LYS A 140 -10.40 -34.19 6.62
N LEU A 141 -10.47 -33.41 7.68
CA LEU A 141 -10.97 -33.88 8.98
C LEU A 141 -12.44 -34.26 8.92
N TYR A 142 -13.23 -33.48 8.21
CA TYR A 142 -14.67 -33.72 8.04
C TYR A 142 -14.94 -34.99 7.22
N ASP A 143 -14.22 -35.24 6.14
CA ASP A 143 -14.30 -36.48 5.34
C ASP A 143 -13.87 -37.72 6.15
N PHE A 144 -12.86 -37.57 7.01
CA PHE A 144 -12.39 -38.65 7.88
C PHE A 144 -13.43 -39.05 8.94
N GLU A 145 -14.20 -38.08 9.43
CA GLU A 145 -15.27 -38.34 10.40
C GLU A 145 -16.46 -39.05 9.75
N GLN A 146 -16.84 -38.70 8.51
CA GLN A 146 -17.89 -39.39 7.77
C GLN A 146 -17.51 -40.82 7.38
N SER A 147 -16.26 -41.08 7.03
CA SER A 147 -15.80 -42.43 6.68
C SER A 147 -15.80 -43.41 7.87
N ASN A 148 -15.68 -42.90 9.11
CA ASN A 148 -15.73 -43.71 10.33
C ASN A 148 -17.15 -43.99 10.84
N ILE A 149 -18.18 -43.35 10.28
CA ILE A 149 -19.58 -43.54 10.66
C ILE A 149 -20.25 -44.64 9.81
N ILE A 150 -19.61 -45.07 8.71
CA ILE A 150 -20.16 -46.06 7.74
C ILE A 150 -19.60 -47.48 8.00
N ILE A 151 -18.84 -47.71 9.08
CA ILE A 151 -18.43 -49.05 9.57
C ILE A 151 -19.23 -49.36 10.82
#